data_cc33050388d9f0095a003f04f87e3a13
#
_entry.id   cc33050388d9f0095a003f04f87e3a13
#
_cell.length_a   1.000
_cell.length_b   1.000
_cell.length_c   1.000
_cell.angle_alpha   90.00
_cell.angle_beta   90.00
_cell.angle_gamma   90.00
#
_symmetry.space_group_name_H-M   'P 1'
#
loop_
_entity.id
_entity.type
_entity.pdbx_description
1 polymer ?
#
loop_
_entity_poly.entity_id
_entity_poly.type
_entity_poly.pdbx_seq_one_letter_code
_entity_poly.pdbx_strand_id
1 'polypeptide(L)'
;MLLVKNIAKIVGVDENGRLRVKGRDMNVLGEIDNAWLLADGDRIAAYGTMDKMPEITPDTEVVDAEGGMLFPSFCDSHTHLVYAGSREQEFLDKINGLSYEEIAKRGGGILNSADRLHETSEDELYEQAMERIREIIAMGTGCVEIKSGYGLTTEDELKMLRVIRRIRETSPITVRATFLGAHAVGRAYKGRQQEYVDLICREMIPAVGREKLAEFVDVFCDQGFFTVEETEQILRAGAEYGLVPKIHANELAVSGGVQVGVRNKALSVDHLERMGTEEIEVLRTSGTMPTMLPGAAFFLEMPYPPARAMIEGGLSVALASDFNPGSSPSGSMKMIVSLACIKMRMTPAEAINAATLNGAYAMGLSSEYGSITVGKKANFFLTTKIPSVAYLPYAYTSPLIHRVFLRGQEVK
;
A
#
# COMPACT_ATOMS: atom_id res chain seq x y z
N MET A 1 -19.63 -4.07 -22.67
CA MET A 1 -19.25 -2.70 -22.25
C MET A 1 -20.00 -2.34 -20.97
N LEU A 2 -19.44 -1.46 -20.15
CA LEU A 2 -20.07 -0.90 -18.95
C LEU A 2 -20.13 0.63 -19.11
N LEU A 3 -21.30 1.22 -19.03
CA LEU A 3 -21.49 2.67 -18.97
C LEU A 3 -21.91 3.08 -17.56
N VAL A 4 -21.15 3.98 -16.94
CA VAL A 4 -21.55 4.67 -15.70
C VAL A 4 -22.01 6.07 -16.08
N LYS A 5 -23.24 6.44 -15.73
CA LYS A 5 -23.85 7.76 -16.05
C LYS A 5 -24.31 8.50 -14.80
N ASN A 6 -24.71 9.76 -14.97
CA ASN A 6 -25.18 10.63 -13.89
C ASN A 6 -24.18 10.75 -12.74
N ILE A 7 -22.87 10.76 -13.08
CA ILE A 7 -21.78 10.97 -12.15
C ILE A 7 -21.71 12.47 -11.87
N ALA A 8 -21.86 12.86 -10.59
CA ALA A 8 -21.75 14.29 -10.23
C ALA A 8 -20.38 14.86 -10.59
N LYS A 9 -19.32 14.08 -10.34
CA LYS A 9 -17.94 14.46 -10.67
C LYS A 9 -17.07 13.21 -10.85
N ILE A 10 -16.31 13.13 -11.94
CA ILE A 10 -15.17 12.22 -12.06
C ILE A 10 -13.96 12.93 -11.48
N VAL A 11 -13.24 12.26 -10.59
CA VAL A 11 -12.03 12.76 -9.88
C VAL A 11 -10.82 11.96 -10.31
N GLY A 12 -9.65 12.58 -10.37
CA GLY A 12 -8.39 11.91 -10.71
C GLY A 12 -8.22 11.61 -12.20
N VAL A 13 -8.82 12.44 -13.04
CA VAL A 13 -8.63 12.41 -14.52
C VAL A 13 -7.20 12.84 -14.85
N ASP A 14 -6.52 12.06 -15.69
CA ASP A 14 -5.19 12.42 -16.20
C ASP A 14 -5.10 12.15 -17.71
N GLU A 15 -5.09 13.21 -18.49
CA GLU A 15 -4.98 13.16 -19.95
C GLU A 15 -3.51 13.17 -20.44
N ASN A 16 -2.57 13.42 -19.54
CA ASN A 16 -1.14 13.57 -19.88
C ASN A 16 -0.34 12.27 -19.70
N GLY A 17 -0.96 11.20 -19.20
CA GLY A 17 -0.30 9.91 -18.97
C GLY A 17 0.82 9.97 -17.92
N ARG A 18 0.67 10.83 -16.91
CA ARG A 18 1.65 10.96 -15.83
C ARG A 18 1.74 9.68 -15.05
N LEU A 19 2.95 9.28 -14.71
CA LEU A 19 3.18 8.10 -13.87
C LEU A 19 3.14 8.43 -12.37
N ARG A 20 3.42 9.68 -12.00
CA ARG A 20 3.36 10.23 -10.64
C ARG A 20 3.19 11.74 -10.68
N VAL A 21 2.76 12.32 -9.58
CA VAL A 21 2.72 13.77 -9.34
C VAL A 21 3.62 14.15 -8.17
N LYS A 22 4.20 15.35 -8.19
CA LYS A 22 5.17 15.80 -7.19
C LYS A 22 4.98 17.26 -6.81
N GLY A 23 5.45 17.63 -5.62
CA GLY A 23 5.44 19.00 -5.15
C GLY A 23 4.05 19.63 -5.26
N ARG A 24 3.98 20.83 -5.82
CA ARG A 24 2.72 21.58 -5.97
C ARG A 24 1.69 20.91 -6.87
N ASP A 25 2.14 20.08 -7.83
CA ASP A 25 1.24 19.37 -8.74
C ASP A 25 0.40 18.32 -8.00
N MET A 26 0.84 17.87 -6.82
CA MET A 26 0.03 16.98 -5.99
C MET A 26 -1.29 17.61 -5.53
N ASN A 27 -1.37 18.94 -5.47
CA ASN A 27 -2.61 19.65 -5.11
C ASN A 27 -3.57 19.84 -6.28
N VAL A 28 -3.30 19.21 -7.43
CA VAL A 28 -4.16 19.28 -8.62
C VAL A 28 -4.75 17.90 -8.89
N LEU A 29 -6.08 17.83 -8.82
CA LEU A 29 -6.86 16.70 -9.34
C LEU A 29 -7.50 17.14 -10.65
N GLY A 30 -7.38 16.30 -11.70
CA GLY A 30 -8.23 16.48 -12.89
C GLY A 30 -9.66 16.09 -12.53
N GLU A 31 -10.63 16.91 -12.92
CA GLU A 31 -12.03 16.72 -12.57
C GLU A 31 -12.95 16.97 -13.79
N ILE A 32 -14.03 16.23 -13.91
CA ILE A 32 -15.09 16.45 -14.89
C ILE A 32 -16.45 16.44 -14.16
N ASP A 33 -17.17 17.55 -14.21
CA ASP A 33 -18.49 17.67 -13.61
C ASP A 33 -19.57 17.11 -14.52
N ASN A 34 -20.69 16.62 -13.93
CA ASN A 34 -21.86 16.09 -14.63
C ASN A 34 -21.45 15.10 -15.75
N ALA A 35 -20.89 13.97 -15.36
CA ALA A 35 -20.08 13.14 -16.22
C ALA A 35 -20.65 11.74 -16.45
N TRP A 36 -20.08 11.07 -17.45
CA TRP A 36 -20.20 9.64 -17.71
C TRP A 36 -18.82 9.01 -17.92
N LEU A 37 -18.73 7.70 -17.73
CA LEU A 37 -17.54 6.89 -18.02
C LEU A 37 -17.98 5.60 -18.72
N LEU A 38 -17.26 5.23 -19.78
CA LEU A 38 -17.43 3.98 -20.53
C LEU A 38 -16.20 3.10 -20.33
N ALA A 39 -16.43 1.86 -19.92
CA ALA A 39 -15.40 0.82 -19.91
C ALA A 39 -15.71 -0.24 -20.98
N ASP A 40 -14.67 -0.67 -21.69
CA ASP A 40 -14.71 -1.80 -22.63
C ASP A 40 -13.80 -2.91 -22.13
N GLY A 41 -14.41 -4.05 -21.80
CA GLY A 41 -13.71 -5.11 -21.09
C GLY A 41 -13.14 -4.60 -19.77
N ASP A 42 -11.85 -4.74 -19.60
CA ASP A 42 -11.16 -4.38 -18.36
C ASP A 42 -10.55 -2.96 -18.36
N ARG A 43 -10.82 -2.13 -19.43
CA ARG A 43 -10.18 -0.82 -19.62
C ARG A 43 -11.17 0.32 -19.74
N ILE A 44 -10.74 1.50 -19.32
CA ILE A 44 -11.45 2.76 -19.58
C ILE A 44 -11.35 3.06 -21.07
N ALA A 45 -12.49 3.10 -21.75
CA ALA A 45 -12.58 3.38 -23.18
C ALA A 45 -12.77 4.87 -23.47
N ALA A 46 -13.63 5.53 -22.68
CA ALA A 46 -13.94 6.95 -22.82
C ALA A 46 -14.60 7.51 -21.57
N TYR A 47 -14.61 8.83 -21.45
CA TYR A 47 -15.37 9.58 -20.45
C TYR A 47 -15.64 11.00 -20.96
N GLY A 48 -16.59 11.67 -20.35
CA GLY A 48 -16.95 13.05 -20.74
C GLY A 48 -18.11 13.58 -19.94
N THR A 49 -18.59 14.77 -20.35
CA THR A 49 -19.77 15.41 -19.78
C THR A 49 -21.06 14.78 -20.30
N MET A 50 -22.12 14.76 -19.51
CA MET A 50 -23.39 14.10 -19.85
C MET A 50 -24.02 14.60 -21.15
N ASP A 51 -23.82 15.86 -21.54
CA ASP A 51 -24.30 16.43 -22.82
C ASP A 51 -23.60 15.85 -24.06
N LYS A 52 -22.47 15.18 -23.85
CA LYS A 52 -21.67 14.51 -24.88
C LYS A 52 -21.66 12.98 -24.72
N MET A 53 -22.60 12.43 -23.95
CA MET A 53 -22.68 10.99 -23.77
C MET A 53 -22.98 10.30 -25.12
N PRO A 54 -22.21 9.27 -25.50
CA PRO A 54 -22.42 8.57 -26.75
C PRO A 54 -23.71 7.74 -26.71
N GLU A 55 -24.25 7.43 -27.89
CA GLU A 55 -25.26 6.39 -28.02
C GLU A 55 -24.65 5.04 -27.61
N ILE A 56 -25.43 4.27 -26.85
CA ILE A 56 -24.98 2.96 -26.33
C ILE A 56 -25.66 1.83 -27.12
N THR A 57 -24.95 0.71 -27.23
CA THR A 57 -25.51 -0.50 -27.82
C THR A 57 -26.42 -1.23 -26.82
N PRO A 58 -27.41 -2.03 -27.28
CA PRO A 58 -28.29 -2.76 -26.38
C PRO A 58 -27.60 -3.69 -25.38
N ASP A 59 -26.40 -4.17 -25.70
CA ASP A 59 -25.60 -5.07 -24.84
C ASP A 59 -24.72 -4.32 -23.83
N THR A 60 -24.85 -3.00 -23.72
CA THR A 60 -24.09 -2.20 -22.75
C THR A 60 -24.75 -2.28 -21.37
N GLU A 61 -24.06 -2.78 -20.38
CA GLU A 61 -24.48 -2.66 -18.98
C GLU A 61 -24.50 -1.19 -18.58
N VAL A 62 -25.58 -0.72 -17.97
CA VAL A 62 -25.74 0.68 -17.56
C VAL A 62 -25.86 0.77 -16.06
N VAL A 63 -24.95 1.53 -15.46
CA VAL A 63 -24.94 1.87 -14.05
C VAL A 63 -25.26 3.34 -13.87
N ASP A 64 -26.26 3.64 -13.06
CA ASP A 64 -26.58 5.00 -12.65
C ASP A 64 -25.81 5.33 -11.35
N ALA A 65 -24.96 6.36 -11.38
CA ALA A 65 -24.23 6.82 -10.21
C ALA A 65 -25.10 7.66 -9.25
N GLU A 66 -26.36 7.96 -9.64
CA GLU A 66 -27.34 8.68 -8.82
C GLU A 66 -26.81 10.01 -8.25
N GLY A 67 -25.86 10.64 -8.91
CA GLY A 67 -25.21 11.86 -8.46
C GLY A 67 -24.09 11.63 -7.41
N GLY A 68 -23.62 10.41 -7.25
CA GLY A 68 -22.36 10.12 -6.56
C GLY A 68 -21.14 10.56 -7.36
N MET A 69 -19.98 10.65 -6.71
CA MET A 69 -18.72 10.95 -7.38
C MET A 69 -17.96 9.66 -7.70
N LEU A 70 -17.19 9.67 -8.79
CA LEU A 70 -16.32 8.59 -9.21
C LEU A 70 -14.86 8.94 -8.93
N PHE A 71 -14.17 8.03 -8.22
CA PHE A 71 -12.75 8.12 -7.94
C PHE A 71 -12.00 6.91 -8.50
N PRO A 72 -10.72 7.04 -8.92
CA PRO A 72 -9.90 5.86 -9.14
C PRO A 72 -9.82 5.05 -7.84
N SER A 73 -9.77 3.72 -7.92
CA SER A 73 -9.59 2.88 -6.74
C SER A 73 -8.29 3.22 -6.03
N PHE A 74 -8.26 3.05 -4.71
CA PHE A 74 -7.04 3.20 -3.93
C PHE A 74 -6.00 2.15 -4.32
N CYS A 75 -4.73 2.55 -4.23
CA CYS A 75 -3.56 1.73 -4.49
C CYS A 75 -2.72 1.68 -3.21
N ASP A 76 -2.93 0.62 -2.42
CA ASP A 76 -2.30 0.43 -1.12
C ASP A 76 -0.94 -0.28 -1.28
N SER A 77 0.12 0.50 -1.26
CA SER A 77 1.47 0.06 -1.62
C SER A 77 2.29 -0.52 -0.46
N HIS A 78 1.67 -0.79 0.69
CA HIS A 78 2.35 -1.37 1.84
C HIS A 78 1.36 -2.04 2.80
N THR A 79 1.30 -3.36 2.78
CA THR A 79 0.50 -4.15 3.71
C THR A 79 1.20 -5.46 4.08
N HIS A 80 0.78 -6.05 5.22
CA HIS A 80 1.18 -7.37 5.68
C HIS A 80 -0.08 -8.23 5.89
N LEU A 81 -0.95 -8.30 4.90
CA LEU A 81 -2.28 -8.94 5.01
C LEU A 81 -2.26 -10.43 5.31
N VAL A 82 -1.16 -11.13 4.96
CA VAL A 82 -1.01 -12.56 5.25
C VAL A 82 -0.39 -12.73 6.62
N TYR A 83 -1.22 -12.94 7.64
CA TYR A 83 -0.81 -13.25 9.01
C TYR A 83 -1.84 -14.13 9.70
N ALA A 84 -1.42 -14.88 10.71
CA ALA A 84 -2.26 -15.78 11.50
C ALA A 84 -2.81 -15.08 12.74
N GLY A 85 -4.13 -15.14 12.91
CA GLY A 85 -4.83 -14.60 14.09
C GLY A 85 -4.77 -13.08 14.18
N SER A 86 -4.80 -12.56 15.39
CA SER A 86 -4.72 -11.12 15.70
C SER A 86 -3.80 -10.86 16.89
N ARG A 87 -3.53 -9.61 17.19
CA ARG A 87 -2.70 -9.19 18.32
C ARG A 87 -3.46 -8.28 19.29
N GLU A 88 -4.78 -8.46 19.41
CA GLU A 88 -5.64 -7.67 20.29
C GLU A 88 -5.26 -7.80 21.77
N GLN A 89 -4.64 -8.91 22.19
CA GLN A 89 -4.15 -9.04 23.56
C GLN A 89 -2.98 -8.07 23.83
N GLU A 90 -2.09 -7.88 22.86
CA GLU A 90 -1.01 -6.89 22.98
C GLU A 90 -1.55 -5.45 23.01
N PHE A 91 -2.64 -5.20 22.30
CA PHE A 91 -3.36 -3.92 22.37
C PHE A 91 -3.92 -3.69 23.79
N LEU A 92 -4.53 -4.69 24.42
CA LEU A 92 -4.99 -4.60 25.82
C LEU A 92 -3.82 -4.38 26.79
N ASP A 93 -2.70 -5.06 26.58
CA ASP A 93 -1.50 -4.90 27.40
C ASP A 93 -0.97 -3.46 27.32
N LYS A 94 -0.94 -2.84 26.13
CA LYS A 94 -0.58 -1.42 25.93
C LYS A 94 -1.53 -0.47 26.68
N ILE A 95 -2.86 -0.68 26.57
CA ILE A 95 -3.86 0.13 27.27
C ILE A 95 -3.67 0.04 28.80
N ASN A 96 -3.25 -1.12 29.29
CA ASN A 96 -2.95 -1.33 30.70
C ASN A 96 -1.57 -0.80 31.13
N GLY A 97 -0.86 -0.11 30.23
CA GLY A 97 0.40 0.59 30.54
C GLY A 97 1.65 -0.27 30.49
N LEU A 98 1.58 -1.46 29.89
CA LEU A 98 2.78 -2.28 29.69
C LEU A 98 3.67 -1.64 28.62
N SER A 99 4.97 -1.60 28.90
CA SER A 99 5.96 -1.18 27.91
C SER A 99 6.14 -2.21 26.79
N TYR A 100 6.67 -1.77 25.66
CA TYR A 100 6.99 -2.66 24.54
C TYR A 100 7.90 -3.83 24.96
N GLU A 101 8.88 -3.56 25.86
CA GLU A 101 9.77 -4.61 26.40
C GLU A 101 9.03 -5.65 27.23
N GLU A 102 8.06 -5.22 28.04
CA GLU A 102 7.24 -6.14 28.84
C GLU A 102 6.33 -6.99 27.97
N ILE A 103 5.74 -6.41 26.93
CA ILE A 103 4.94 -7.13 25.93
C ILE A 103 5.81 -8.15 25.20
N ALA A 104 7.02 -7.75 24.76
CA ALA A 104 7.96 -8.64 24.08
C ALA A 104 8.43 -9.79 25.00
N LYS A 105 8.68 -9.53 26.30
CA LYS A 105 9.01 -10.57 27.30
C LYS A 105 7.88 -11.57 27.53
N ARG A 106 6.61 -11.15 27.32
CA ARG A 106 5.43 -12.03 27.38
C ARG A 106 5.22 -12.83 26.08
N GLY A 107 6.12 -12.70 25.12
CA GLY A 107 6.07 -13.41 23.84
C GLY A 107 5.33 -12.65 22.75
N GLY A 108 5.06 -11.34 22.91
CA GLY A 108 4.45 -10.48 21.91
C GLY A 108 5.41 -10.07 20.79
N GLY A 109 4.90 -9.27 19.86
CA GLY A 109 5.67 -8.71 18.74
C GLY A 109 5.67 -9.58 17.48
N ILE A 110 6.57 -9.27 16.55
CA ILE A 110 6.72 -9.97 15.26
C ILE A 110 6.98 -11.47 15.48
N LEU A 111 7.77 -11.82 16.50
CA LEU A 111 8.10 -13.22 16.81
C LEU A 111 6.88 -14.04 17.24
N ASN A 112 5.92 -13.44 17.95
CA ASN A 112 4.66 -14.11 18.29
C ASN A 112 3.81 -14.37 17.03
N SER A 113 3.76 -13.42 16.12
CA SER A 113 3.09 -13.62 14.84
C SER A 113 3.75 -14.73 14.02
N ALA A 114 5.09 -14.83 14.07
CA ALA A 114 5.84 -15.89 13.39
C ALA A 114 5.54 -17.28 13.98
N ASP A 115 5.52 -17.40 15.30
CA ASP A 115 5.19 -18.68 15.98
C ASP A 115 3.79 -19.16 15.59
N ARG A 116 2.78 -18.27 15.61
CA ARG A 116 1.41 -18.61 15.18
C ARG A 116 1.33 -18.99 13.70
N LEU A 117 2.04 -18.26 12.84
CA LEU A 117 2.08 -18.51 11.40
C LEU A 117 2.73 -19.87 11.10
N HIS A 118 3.76 -20.25 11.85
CA HIS A 118 4.41 -21.54 11.73
C HIS A 118 3.43 -22.71 11.91
N GLU A 119 2.57 -22.61 12.91
CA GLU A 119 1.55 -23.62 13.26
C GLU A 119 0.32 -23.60 12.34
N THR A 120 0.12 -22.52 11.57
CA THR A 120 -1.07 -22.32 10.73
C THR A 120 -0.84 -22.88 9.33
N SER A 121 -1.80 -23.63 8.82
CA SER A 121 -1.73 -24.20 7.47
C SER A 121 -1.83 -23.12 6.38
N GLU A 122 -1.34 -23.43 5.18
CA GLU A 122 -1.45 -22.53 4.02
C GLU A 122 -2.90 -22.22 3.65
N ASP A 123 -3.81 -23.21 3.75
CA ASP A 123 -5.23 -23.02 3.49
C ASP A 123 -5.88 -22.07 4.50
N GLU A 124 -5.58 -22.23 5.77
CA GLU A 124 -6.12 -21.38 6.83
C GLU A 124 -5.57 -19.94 6.73
N LEU A 125 -4.28 -19.76 6.42
CA LEU A 125 -3.71 -18.45 6.16
C LEU A 125 -4.38 -17.77 4.96
N TYR A 126 -4.66 -18.53 3.90
CA TYR A 126 -5.36 -18.03 2.72
C TYR A 126 -6.78 -17.57 3.06
N GLU A 127 -7.57 -18.36 3.80
CA GLU A 127 -8.94 -17.98 4.15
C GLU A 127 -8.96 -16.70 5.02
N GLN A 128 -8.10 -16.63 6.05
CA GLN A 128 -7.97 -15.43 6.88
C GLN A 128 -7.54 -14.20 6.06
N ALA A 129 -6.62 -14.35 5.12
CA ALA A 129 -6.20 -13.27 4.24
C ALA A 129 -7.31 -12.84 3.28
N MET A 130 -8.10 -13.78 2.76
CA MET A 130 -9.23 -13.48 1.86
C MET A 130 -10.36 -12.71 2.55
N GLU A 131 -10.58 -12.88 3.84
CA GLU A 131 -11.50 -12.03 4.61
C GLU A 131 -11.04 -10.57 4.58
N ARG A 132 -9.75 -10.32 4.84
CA ARG A 132 -9.14 -8.98 4.79
C ARG A 132 -9.15 -8.39 3.37
N ILE A 133 -8.91 -9.23 2.36
CA ILE A 133 -8.99 -8.81 0.95
C ILE A 133 -10.41 -8.33 0.59
N ARG A 134 -11.45 -9.06 1.00
CA ARG A 134 -12.85 -8.64 0.78
C ARG A 134 -13.14 -7.32 1.49
N GLU A 135 -12.65 -7.15 2.71
CA GLU A 135 -12.78 -5.92 3.49
C GLU A 135 -12.17 -4.72 2.76
N ILE A 136 -10.91 -4.80 2.34
CA ILE A 136 -10.25 -3.67 1.66
C ILE A 136 -10.86 -3.36 0.28
N ILE A 137 -11.31 -4.38 -0.46
CA ILE A 137 -12.04 -4.18 -1.72
C ILE A 137 -13.33 -3.39 -1.45
N ALA A 138 -14.12 -3.79 -0.46
CA ALA A 138 -15.36 -3.08 -0.10
C ALA A 138 -15.11 -1.63 0.32
N MET A 139 -13.91 -1.31 0.82
CA MET A 139 -13.45 0.03 1.17
C MET A 139 -12.78 0.79 0.00
N GLY A 140 -12.84 0.26 -1.24
CA GLY A 140 -12.41 0.95 -2.45
C GLY A 140 -10.96 0.71 -2.88
N THR A 141 -10.25 -0.23 -2.27
CA THR A 141 -8.89 -0.60 -2.68
C THR A 141 -8.93 -1.54 -3.89
N GLY A 142 -8.26 -1.17 -4.97
CA GLY A 142 -8.22 -1.94 -6.22
C GLY A 142 -6.84 -2.54 -6.55
N CYS A 143 -5.80 -2.03 -5.91
CA CYS A 143 -4.44 -2.55 -6.01
C CYS A 143 -3.84 -2.64 -4.60
N VAL A 144 -3.12 -3.72 -4.31
CA VAL A 144 -2.49 -3.93 -3.00
C VAL A 144 -1.12 -4.57 -3.15
N GLU A 145 -0.16 -4.09 -2.39
CA GLU A 145 1.10 -4.79 -2.15
C GLU A 145 1.00 -5.58 -0.85
N ILE A 146 1.36 -6.85 -0.89
CA ILE A 146 1.36 -7.74 0.26
C ILE A 146 2.79 -8.23 0.50
N LYS A 147 3.30 -7.96 1.70
CA LYS A 147 4.63 -8.38 2.14
C LYS A 147 4.55 -9.68 2.93
N SER A 148 5.55 -10.55 2.79
CA SER A 148 5.85 -11.60 3.74
C SER A 148 6.44 -11.01 5.04
N GLY A 149 7.24 -11.74 5.81
CA GLY A 149 7.96 -11.17 6.96
C GLY A 149 7.47 -11.62 8.33
N TYR A 150 6.46 -12.48 8.38
CA TYR A 150 6.06 -13.20 9.59
C TYR A 150 6.43 -14.69 9.52
N GLY A 151 7.15 -15.14 8.49
CA GLY A 151 7.67 -16.50 8.42
C GLY A 151 8.94 -16.67 9.23
N LEU A 152 9.93 -15.83 8.99
CA LEU A 152 11.25 -15.79 9.60
C LEU A 152 12.06 -17.11 9.49
N THR A 153 11.57 -18.03 8.68
CA THR A 153 12.24 -19.25 8.21
C THR A 153 12.07 -19.36 6.70
N THR A 154 12.92 -20.12 6.03
CA THR A 154 12.77 -20.32 4.58
C THR A 154 11.39 -20.89 4.22
N GLU A 155 10.96 -21.92 4.94
CA GLU A 155 9.70 -22.61 4.65
C GLU A 155 8.49 -21.71 4.85
N ASP A 156 8.43 -20.98 5.98
CA ASP A 156 7.28 -20.16 6.32
C ASP A 156 7.21 -18.86 5.50
N GLU A 157 8.36 -18.28 5.13
CA GLU A 157 8.39 -17.16 4.17
C GLU A 157 7.84 -17.58 2.80
N LEU A 158 8.26 -18.74 2.31
CA LEU A 158 7.73 -19.30 1.06
C LEU A 158 6.25 -19.65 1.16
N LYS A 159 5.79 -20.18 2.30
CA LYS A 159 4.36 -20.42 2.59
C LYS A 159 3.55 -19.13 2.46
N MET A 160 3.98 -18.05 3.10
CA MET A 160 3.33 -16.74 2.96
C MET A 160 3.26 -16.28 1.51
N LEU A 161 4.38 -16.34 0.79
CA LEU A 161 4.43 -15.89 -0.60
C LEU A 161 3.58 -16.76 -1.54
N ARG A 162 3.43 -18.06 -1.28
CA ARG A 162 2.52 -18.94 -2.01
C ARG A 162 1.06 -18.59 -1.74
N VAL A 163 0.71 -18.22 -0.51
CA VAL A 163 -0.62 -17.67 -0.18
C VAL A 163 -0.87 -16.37 -0.95
N ILE A 164 0.11 -15.45 -1.00
CA ILE A 164 -0.01 -14.20 -1.78
C ILE A 164 -0.22 -14.50 -3.27
N ARG A 165 0.50 -15.47 -3.84
CA ARG A 165 0.30 -15.92 -5.22
C ARG A 165 -1.12 -16.44 -5.44
N ARG A 166 -1.63 -17.29 -4.53
CA ARG A 166 -2.99 -17.82 -4.59
C ARG A 166 -4.04 -16.70 -4.55
N ILE A 167 -3.87 -15.68 -3.68
CA ILE A 167 -4.74 -14.50 -3.64
C ILE A 167 -4.73 -13.77 -5.00
N ARG A 168 -3.56 -13.56 -5.60
CA ARG A 168 -3.41 -12.94 -6.94
C ARG A 168 -4.18 -13.69 -8.03
N GLU A 169 -4.21 -15.01 -7.97
CA GLU A 169 -4.84 -15.87 -8.96
C GLU A 169 -6.37 -15.97 -8.79
N THR A 170 -6.87 -15.83 -7.57
CA THR A 170 -8.27 -16.11 -7.22
C THR A 170 -9.10 -14.87 -6.90
N SER A 171 -8.48 -13.72 -6.67
CA SER A 171 -9.13 -12.47 -6.30
C SER A 171 -9.19 -11.47 -7.46
N PRO A 172 -10.22 -10.61 -7.54
CA PRO A 172 -10.30 -9.55 -8.56
C PRO A 172 -9.31 -8.40 -8.32
N ILE A 173 -8.77 -8.25 -7.10
CA ILE A 173 -7.81 -7.18 -6.77
C ILE A 173 -6.46 -7.43 -7.44
N THR A 174 -5.79 -6.35 -7.83
CA THR A 174 -4.42 -6.45 -8.35
C THR A 174 -3.42 -6.53 -7.21
N VAL A 175 -2.61 -7.60 -7.19
CA VAL A 175 -1.66 -7.89 -6.10
C VAL A 175 -0.22 -7.80 -6.59
N ARG A 176 0.64 -7.14 -5.81
CA ARG A 176 2.10 -7.22 -5.86
C ARG A 176 2.62 -7.93 -4.62
N ALA A 177 3.62 -8.78 -4.79
CA ALA A 177 4.23 -9.52 -3.69
C ALA A 177 5.62 -8.99 -3.36
N THR A 178 5.90 -8.87 -2.06
CA THR A 178 7.19 -8.43 -1.53
C THR A 178 7.73 -9.49 -0.59
N PHE A 179 8.95 -9.93 -0.85
CA PHE A 179 9.70 -10.75 0.10
C PHE A 179 10.33 -9.87 1.17
N LEU A 180 9.99 -10.12 2.43
CA LEU A 180 10.47 -9.39 3.61
C LEU A 180 11.05 -10.35 4.67
N GLY A 181 11.91 -11.30 4.30
CA GLY A 181 12.58 -12.17 5.27
C GLY A 181 13.40 -11.40 6.32
N ALA A 182 13.82 -10.19 5.98
CA ALA A 182 14.52 -9.26 6.88
C ALA A 182 13.56 -8.31 7.64
N HIS A 183 12.47 -8.82 8.19
CA HIS A 183 11.53 -8.06 9.04
C HIS A 183 11.98 -8.08 10.51
N ALA A 184 12.48 -9.22 10.97
CA ALA A 184 13.12 -9.40 12.27
C ALA A 184 14.08 -10.60 12.20
N VAL A 185 14.94 -10.76 13.18
CA VAL A 185 15.80 -11.95 13.29
C VAL A 185 15.01 -13.12 13.87
N GLY A 186 14.92 -14.21 13.13
CA GLY A 186 14.20 -15.43 13.56
C GLY A 186 14.75 -15.98 14.89
N ARG A 187 13.88 -16.57 15.73
CA ARG A 187 14.24 -17.07 17.07
C ARG A 187 15.46 -17.99 17.09
N ALA A 188 15.59 -18.86 16.09
CA ALA A 188 16.72 -19.78 15.97
C ALA A 188 18.08 -19.09 15.81
N TYR A 189 18.07 -17.81 15.41
CA TYR A 189 19.26 -17.00 15.15
C TYR A 189 19.47 -15.88 16.17
N LYS A 190 18.81 -15.92 17.33
CA LYS A 190 18.99 -14.93 18.39
C LYS A 190 20.46 -14.77 18.76
N GLY A 191 20.98 -13.54 18.64
CA GLY A 191 22.39 -13.20 18.87
C GLY A 191 23.34 -13.61 17.74
N ARG A 192 22.83 -14.10 16.61
CA ARG A 192 23.59 -14.53 15.42
C ARG A 192 23.04 -13.88 14.14
N GLN A 193 22.87 -12.54 14.18
CA GLN A 193 22.20 -11.79 13.13
C GLN A 193 22.85 -11.95 11.75
N GLN A 194 24.19 -11.95 11.68
CA GLN A 194 24.90 -12.15 10.41
C GLN A 194 24.60 -13.54 9.80
N GLU A 195 24.48 -14.59 10.62
CA GLU A 195 24.10 -15.91 10.10
C GLU A 195 22.67 -15.92 9.54
N TYR A 196 21.79 -15.12 10.13
CA TYR A 196 20.42 -14.95 9.61
C TYR A 196 20.41 -14.16 8.27
N VAL A 197 21.21 -13.11 8.16
CA VAL A 197 21.41 -12.40 6.89
C VAL A 197 21.98 -13.33 5.82
N ASP A 198 22.92 -14.19 6.18
CA ASP A 198 23.46 -15.20 5.27
C ASP A 198 22.41 -16.22 4.82
N LEU A 199 21.50 -16.64 5.72
CA LEU A 199 20.35 -17.49 5.38
C LEU A 199 19.43 -16.78 4.37
N ILE A 200 19.09 -15.52 4.62
CA ILE A 200 18.27 -14.73 3.69
C ILE A 200 18.90 -14.69 2.30
N CYS A 201 20.19 -14.35 2.23
CA CYS A 201 20.88 -14.13 0.96
C CYS A 201 21.15 -15.44 0.20
N ARG A 202 21.51 -16.53 0.92
CA ARG A 202 21.97 -17.78 0.27
C ARG A 202 20.89 -18.83 0.10
N GLU A 203 19.79 -18.72 0.83
CA GLU A 203 18.72 -19.73 0.81
C GLU A 203 17.36 -19.13 0.46
N MET A 204 16.87 -18.14 1.24
CA MET A 204 15.51 -17.60 1.06
C MET A 204 15.36 -16.88 -0.29
N ILE A 205 16.20 -15.89 -0.59
CA ILE A 205 16.13 -15.13 -1.86
C ILE A 205 16.27 -16.03 -3.08
N PRO A 206 17.24 -16.95 -3.16
CA PRO A 206 17.32 -17.92 -4.25
C PRO A 206 16.07 -18.77 -4.41
N ALA A 207 15.43 -19.20 -3.31
CA ALA A 207 14.19 -19.97 -3.36
C ALA A 207 13.02 -19.11 -3.89
N VAL A 208 12.85 -17.89 -3.40
CA VAL A 208 11.87 -16.93 -3.89
C VAL A 208 12.04 -16.66 -5.39
N GLY A 209 13.27 -16.44 -5.83
CA GLY A 209 13.60 -16.18 -7.23
C GLY A 209 13.32 -17.38 -8.15
N ARG A 210 13.68 -18.59 -7.73
CA ARG A 210 13.40 -19.82 -8.50
C ARG A 210 11.90 -20.06 -8.71
N GLU A 211 11.09 -19.82 -7.67
CA GLU A 211 9.63 -20.00 -7.74
C GLU A 211 8.91 -18.74 -8.29
N LYS A 212 9.62 -17.64 -8.53
CA LYS A 212 9.06 -16.35 -8.99
C LYS A 212 7.90 -15.87 -8.12
N LEU A 213 8.08 -15.88 -6.80
CA LEU A 213 7.03 -15.62 -5.83
C LEU A 213 6.84 -14.13 -5.50
N ALA A 214 7.84 -13.29 -5.75
CA ALA A 214 7.80 -11.87 -5.43
C ALA A 214 8.38 -11.01 -6.55
N GLU A 215 7.92 -9.77 -6.64
CA GLU A 215 8.48 -8.71 -7.48
C GLU A 215 9.50 -7.87 -6.73
N PHE A 216 9.35 -7.78 -5.41
CA PHE A 216 10.14 -6.87 -4.57
C PHE A 216 10.87 -7.63 -3.47
N VAL A 217 11.97 -7.03 -3.01
CA VAL A 217 12.67 -7.39 -1.77
C VAL A 217 12.68 -6.18 -0.85
N ASP A 218 12.36 -6.41 0.43
CA ASP A 218 12.28 -5.36 1.44
C ASP A 218 13.11 -5.73 2.68
N VAL A 219 13.58 -4.71 3.39
CA VAL A 219 14.38 -4.85 4.62
C VAL A 219 13.92 -3.83 5.63
N PHE A 220 13.75 -4.23 6.88
CA PHE A 220 13.53 -3.31 7.98
C PHE A 220 14.86 -2.72 8.43
N CYS A 221 15.26 -1.64 7.77
CA CYS A 221 16.52 -0.92 8.02
C CYS A 221 16.31 0.16 9.07
N ASP A 222 16.35 -0.20 10.35
CA ASP A 222 16.16 0.75 11.44
C ASP A 222 16.92 0.35 12.71
N GLN A 223 16.96 1.24 13.68
CA GLN A 223 17.63 1.01 14.95
C GLN A 223 17.04 -0.21 15.68
N GLY A 224 17.89 -1.19 15.96
CA GLY A 224 17.49 -2.44 16.63
C GLY A 224 17.03 -3.55 15.68
N PHE A 225 17.02 -3.28 14.37
CA PHE A 225 16.71 -4.24 13.31
C PHE A 225 17.95 -4.47 12.41
N PHE A 226 17.84 -4.27 11.08
CA PHE A 226 18.97 -4.48 10.18
C PHE A 226 19.74 -3.19 9.92
N THR A 227 21.07 -3.31 9.87
CA THR A 227 21.98 -2.19 9.58
C THR A 227 21.96 -1.81 8.11
N VAL A 228 22.57 -0.66 7.76
CA VAL A 228 22.74 -0.22 6.38
C VAL A 228 23.56 -1.24 5.57
N GLU A 229 24.61 -1.81 6.15
CA GLU A 229 25.49 -2.79 5.51
C GLU A 229 24.76 -4.10 5.24
N GLU A 230 24.01 -4.62 6.21
CA GLU A 230 23.18 -5.81 6.07
C GLU A 230 22.08 -5.60 5.05
N THR A 231 21.43 -4.42 5.09
CA THR A 231 20.43 -4.02 4.10
C THR A 231 21.02 -4.04 2.69
N GLU A 232 22.18 -3.43 2.49
CA GLU A 232 22.81 -3.40 1.17
C GLU A 232 23.18 -4.82 0.68
N GLN A 233 23.63 -5.70 1.57
CA GLN A 233 23.92 -7.11 1.25
C GLN A 233 22.66 -7.84 0.77
N ILE A 234 21.54 -7.68 1.48
CA ILE A 234 20.26 -8.32 1.13
C ILE A 234 19.70 -7.78 -0.20
N LEU A 235 19.72 -6.46 -0.38
CA LEU A 235 19.23 -5.85 -1.61
C LEU A 235 20.03 -6.27 -2.85
N ARG A 236 21.36 -6.39 -2.73
CA ARG A 236 22.21 -6.91 -3.80
C ARG A 236 21.89 -8.35 -4.15
N ALA A 237 21.71 -9.20 -3.13
CA ALA A 237 21.29 -10.58 -3.35
C ALA A 237 19.93 -10.66 -4.07
N GLY A 238 18.97 -9.82 -3.68
CA GLY A 238 17.67 -9.71 -4.34
C GLY A 238 17.77 -9.31 -5.81
N ALA A 239 18.64 -8.35 -6.12
CA ALA A 239 18.85 -7.87 -7.48
C ALA A 239 19.36 -8.95 -8.44
N GLU A 240 20.13 -9.94 -7.96
CA GLU A 240 20.60 -11.09 -8.77
C GLU A 240 19.43 -11.96 -9.27
N TYR A 241 18.28 -11.92 -8.58
CA TYR A 241 17.04 -12.62 -8.94
C TYR A 241 15.98 -11.69 -9.53
N GLY A 242 16.33 -10.43 -9.83
CA GLY A 242 15.44 -9.45 -10.46
C GLY A 242 14.40 -8.86 -9.51
N LEU A 243 14.57 -9.01 -8.19
CA LEU A 243 13.73 -8.38 -7.19
C LEU A 243 14.07 -6.89 -7.08
N VAL A 244 13.06 -6.02 -7.15
CA VAL A 244 13.22 -4.58 -7.03
C VAL A 244 13.24 -4.19 -5.55
N PRO A 245 14.21 -3.37 -5.09
CA PRO A 245 14.32 -2.98 -3.69
C PRO A 245 13.16 -2.11 -3.20
N LYS A 246 12.75 -2.33 -1.94
CA LYS A 246 11.95 -1.46 -1.10
C LYS A 246 12.57 -1.47 0.30
N ILE A 247 12.24 -0.50 1.16
CA ILE A 247 12.82 -0.44 2.51
C ILE A 247 11.82 0.12 3.50
N HIS A 248 11.62 -0.54 4.66
CA HIS A 248 11.11 0.10 5.86
C HIS A 248 12.25 0.97 6.41
N ALA A 249 12.06 2.27 6.45
CA ALA A 249 13.11 3.24 6.75
C ALA A 249 12.64 4.35 7.67
N ASN A 250 13.49 4.70 8.64
CA ASN A 250 13.31 5.88 9.47
C ASN A 250 11.96 5.91 10.23
N GLU A 251 11.49 4.75 10.67
CA GLU A 251 10.31 4.62 11.54
C GLU A 251 10.67 5.02 12.99
N LEU A 252 11.73 4.42 13.53
CA LEU A 252 12.13 4.57 14.92
C LEU A 252 13.23 5.64 15.08
N ALA A 253 14.18 5.68 14.15
CA ALA A 253 15.32 6.58 14.16
C ALA A 253 15.76 6.99 12.75
N VAL A 254 16.60 8.02 12.63
CA VAL A 254 17.31 8.31 11.38
C VAL A 254 18.44 7.29 11.24
N SER A 255 18.16 6.19 10.53
CA SER A 255 19.00 4.98 10.48
C SER A 255 19.84 4.84 9.21
N GLY A 256 19.71 5.77 8.24
CA GLY A 256 20.34 5.66 6.93
C GLY A 256 19.57 4.82 5.91
N GLY A 257 18.38 4.33 6.28
CA GLY A 257 17.51 3.53 5.41
C GLY A 257 17.10 4.25 4.13
N VAL A 258 16.83 5.55 4.20
CA VAL A 258 16.53 6.39 3.03
C VAL A 258 17.73 6.45 2.07
N GLN A 259 18.93 6.71 2.59
CA GLN A 259 20.14 6.85 1.80
C GLN A 259 20.54 5.52 1.12
N VAL A 260 20.44 4.39 1.84
CA VAL A 260 20.74 3.07 1.24
C VAL A 260 19.69 2.68 0.20
N GLY A 261 18.42 3.05 0.42
CA GLY A 261 17.35 2.84 -0.55
C GLY A 261 17.62 3.59 -1.86
N VAL A 262 17.92 4.87 -1.79
CA VAL A 262 18.21 5.68 -2.97
C VAL A 262 19.47 5.16 -3.72
N ARG A 263 20.54 4.79 -2.99
CA ARG A 263 21.75 4.21 -3.62
C ARG A 263 21.46 2.91 -4.37
N ASN A 264 20.56 2.08 -3.84
CA ASN A 264 20.18 0.81 -4.46
C ASN A 264 18.97 0.94 -5.39
N LYS A 265 18.55 2.16 -5.75
CA LYS A 265 17.43 2.45 -6.66
C LYS A 265 16.12 1.81 -6.19
N ALA A 266 15.87 1.82 -4.89
CA ALA A 266 14.63 1.32 -4.33
C ALA A 266 13.43 2.03 -4.98
N LEU A 267 12.37 1.26 -5.26
CA LEU A 267 11.14 1.81 -5.82
C LEU A 267 10.45 2.71 -4.79
N SER A 268 10.45 2.30 -3.51
CA SER A 268 9.99 3.13 -2.40
C SER A 268 10.84 2.96 -1.15
N VAL A 269 10.75 3.95 -0.28
CA VAL A 269 11.18 3.91 1.13
C VAL A 269 9.95 4.28 1.97
N ASP A 270 9.62 3.43 2.91
CA ASP A 270 8.32 3.41 3.55
C ASP A 270 8.46 3.75 5.06
N HIS A 271 7.41 4.23 5.73
CA HIS A 271 7.32 4.80 7.09
C HIS A 271 7.69 6.28 7.16
N LEU A 272 8.96 6.62 7.42
CA LEU A 272 9.49 7.99 7.34
C LEU A 272 9.03 8.92 8.48
N GLU A 273 8.68 8.38 9.65
CA GLU A 273 8.33 9.16 10.85
C GLU A 273 9.49 10.05 11.30
N ARG A 274 10.73 9.62 11.01
CA ARG A 274 11.98 10.31 11.38
C ARG A 274 12.69 10.83 10.13
N MET A 275 12.16 11.90 9.55
CA MET A 275 12.72 12.54 8.37
C MET A 275 13.29 13.93 8.70
N GLY A 276 14.47 14.21 8.13
CA GLY A 276 15.11 15.52 8.18
C GLY A 276 15.30 16.14 6.78
N THR A 277 15.98 17.26 6.75
CA THR A 277 16.28 17.99 5.51
C THR A 277 17.20 17.17 4.58
N GLU A 278 18.13 16.39 5.16
CA GLU A 278 19.07 15.57 4.40
C GLU A 278 18.35 14.47 3.61
N GLU A 279 17.41 13.76 4.24
CA GLU A 279 16.63 12.70 3.61
C GLU A 279 15.75 13.25 2.49
N ILE A 280 15.13 14.43 2.69
CA ILE A 280 14.32 15.11 1.68
C ILE A 280 15.20 15.46 0.47
N GLU A 281 16.40 15.97 0.68
CA GLU A 281 17.32 16.34 -0.41
C GLU A 281 17.80 15.12 -1.20
N VAL A 282 18.12 14.02 -0.52
CA VAL A 282 18.52 12.76 -1.15
C VAL A 282 17.39 12.21 -2.03
N LEU A 283 16.14 12.25 -1.55
CA LEU A 283 14.97 11.77 -2.30
C LEU A 283 14.62 12.68 -3.48
N ARG A 284 14.85 13.99 -3.38
CA ARG A 284 14.43 14.99 -4.38
C ARG A 284 15.00 14.72 -5.77
N THR A 285 16.20 14.19 -5.86
CA THR A 285 16.89 13.87 -7.12
C THR A 285 16.74 12.42 -7.56
N SER A 286 15.99 11.61 -6.79
CA SER A 286 15.82 10.17 -7.02
C SER A 286 14.53 9.82 -7.75
N GLY A 287 14.41 8.55 -8.17
CA GLY A 287 13.18 7.94 -8.63
C GLY A 287 12.39 7.26 -7.51
N THR A 288 12.96 7.18 -6.31
CA THR A 288 12.39 6.48 -5.15
C THR A 288 11.18 7.22 -4.61
N MET A 289 10.10 6.51 -4.33
CA MET A 289 8.86 7.05 -3.77
C MET A 289 8.91 7.01 -2.24
N PRO A 290 8.91 8.14 -1.53
CA PRO A 290 8.62 8.16 -0.11
C PRO A 290 7.16 7.79 0.14
N THR A 291 6.92 6.72 0.90
CA THR A 291 5.58 6.21 1.24
C THR A 291 5.34 6.36 2.73
N MET A 292 4.33 7.14 3.09
CA MET A 292 3.99 7.43 4.48
C MET A 292 2.88 6.51 4.98
N LEU A 293 3.00 6.06 6.23
CA LEU A 293 2.10 5.09 6.87
C LEU A 293 1.42 5.69 8.11
N PRO A 294 0.52 6.69 7.94
CA PRO A 294 -0.06 7.41 9.08
C PRO A 294 -0.94 6.54 9.98
N GLY A 295 -1.36 5.36 9.54
CA GLY A 295 -2.06 4.37 10.35
C GLY A 295 -1.19 3.82 11.48
N ALA A 296 0.06 3.47 11.18
CA ALA A 296 1.05 3.02 12.16
C ALA A 296 1.37 4.12 13.18
N ALA A 297 1.68 5.34 12.69
CA ALA A 297 1.92 6.48 13.57
C ALA A 297 0.73 6.78 14.50
N PHE A 298 -0.51 6.64 14.01
CA PHE A 298 -1.72 6.81 14.80
C PHE A 298 -1.85 5.75 15.90
N PHE A 299 -1.75 4.47 15.52
CA PHE A 299 -2.00 3.36 16.44
C PHE A 299 -0.90 3.20 17.50
N LEU A 300 0.35 3.53 17.14
CA LEU A 300 1.51 3.48 18.04
C LEU A 300 1.77 4.78 18.80
N GLU A 301 0.96 5.84 18.59
CA GLU A 301 1.15 7.17 19.16
C GLU A 301 2.52 7.79 18.84
N MET A 302 3.01 7.54 17.62
CA MET A 302 4.29 8.05 17.14
C MET A 302 4.13 9.41 16.47
N PRO A 303 5.23 10.18 16.28
CA PRO A 303 5.24 11.33 15.39
C PRO A 303 4.82 10.94 13.97
N TYR A 304 4.13 11.84 13.27
CA TYR A 304 3.75 11.61 11.89
C TYR A 304 4.88 12.03 10.94
N PRO A 305 5.02 11.34 9.78
CA PRO A 305 5.92 11.77 8.72
C PRO A 305 5.68 13.23 8.31
N PRO A 306 6.74 14.03 8.05
CA PRO A 306 6.61 15.47 7.76
C PRO A 306 6.16 15.73 6.31
N ALA A 307 4.95 15.29 5.94
CA ALA A 307 4.43 15.37 4.58
C ALA A 307 4.51 16.78 3.98
N ARG A 308 4.19 17.82 4.77
CA ARG A 308 4.23 19.19 4.27
C ARG A 308 5.62 19.59 3.80
N ALA A 309 6.65 19.31 4.62
CA ALA A 309 8.04 19.59 4.26
C ALA A 309 8.50 18.80 3.03
N MET A 310 8.10 17.53 2.91
CA MET A 310 8.42 16.70 1.74
C MET A 310 7.78 17.25 0.46
N ILE A 311 6.49 17.60 0.48
CA ILE A 311 5.78 18.14 -0.68
C ILE A 311 6.34 19.51 -1.06
N GLU A 312 6.59 20.41 -0.10
CA GLU A 312 7.20 21.72 -0.34
C GLU A 312 8.65 21.60 -0.82
N GLY A 313 9.37 20.57 -0.40
CA GLY A 313 10.67 20.17 -0.93
C GLY A 313 10.64 19.60 -2.35
N GLY A 314 9.46 19.51 -2.97
CA GLY A 314 9.28 19.07 -4.36
C GLY A 314 9.21 17.57 -4.55
N LEU A 315 9.00 16.77 -3.48
CA LEU A 315 8.86 15.33 -3.57
C LEU A 315 7.49 14.90 -4.11
N SER A 316 7.45 13.75 -4.76
CA SER A 316 6.27 12.92 -4.81
C SER A 316 6.15 12.22 -3.45
N VAL A 317 4.95 12.03 -2.93
CA VAL A 317 4.72 11.19 -1.75
C VAL A 317 3.58 10.24 -2.01
N ALA A 318 3.65 9.02 -1.46
CA ALA A 318 2.56 8.05 -1.46
C ALA A 318 2.02 7.86 -0.04
N LEU A 319 0.82 7.30 0.06
CA LEU A 319 0.17 6.88 1.30
C LEU A 319 -0.18 5.40 1.21
N ALA A 320 0.02 4.67 2.30
CA ALA A 320 -0.39 3.29 2.42
C ALA A 320 -0.92 2.99 3.83
N SER A 321 -1.63 1.85 3.98
CA SER A 321 -2.32 1.53 5.23
C SER A 321 -1.40 0.90 6.28
N ASP A 322 -0.36 0.21 5.86
CA ASP A 322 0.41 -0.69 6.70
C ASP A 322 -0.46 -1.75 7.39
N PHE A 323 -1.51 -2.23 6.70
CA PHE A 323 -2.44 -3.16 7.32
C PHE A 323 -1.72 -4.42 7.83
N ASN A 324 -1.56 -4.49 9.15
CA ASN A 324 -0.88 -5.56 9.87
C ASN A 324 -1.47 -5.73 11.28
N PRO A 325 -1.23 -6.86 11.98
CA PRO A 325 -1.87 -7.12 13.25
C PRO A 325 -1.29 -6.31 14.43
N GLY A 326 -0.13 -5.67 14.28
CA GLY A 326 0.63 -5.10 15.40
C GLY A 326 0.62 -3.61 15.52
N SER A 327 0.72 -2.92 14.40
CA SER A 327 0.89 -1.46 14.34
C SER A 327 -0.21 -0.72 13.57
N SER A 328 -0.99 -1.43 12.74
CA SER A 328 -2.06 -0.81 11.96
C SER A 328 -3.13 -1.85 11.56
N PRO A 329 -4.01 -2.29 12.48
CA PRO A 329 -4.97 -3.36 12.20
C PRO A 329 -6.19 -2.87 11.40
N SER A 330 -5.97 -2.08 10.35
CA SER A 330 -7.03 -1.54 9.48
C SER A 330 -6.49 -1.26 8.07
N GLY A 331 -7.21 -1.78 7.06
CA GLY A 331 -6.93 -1.53 5.64
C GLY A 331 -7.72 -0.36 5.04
N SER A 332 -8.31 0.52 5.86
CA SER A 332 -9.13 1.63 5.38
C SER A 332 -8.30 2.76 4.78
N MET A 333 -8.04 2.71 3.47
CA MET A 333 -7.35 3.80 2.76
C MET A 333 -8.08 5.15 2.86
N LYS A 334 -9.42 5.16 3.01
CA LYS A 334 -10.18 6.38 3.31
C LYS A 334 -9.76 6.98 4.65
N MET A 335 -9.56 6.16 5.68
CA MET A 335 -9.05 6.63 6.98
C MET A 335 -7.61 7.14 6.86
N ILE A 336 -6.76 6.48 6.08
CA ILE A 336 -5.38 6.92 5.80
C ILE A 336 -5.37 8.31 5.16
N VAL A 337 -6.20 8.54 4.14
CA VAL A 337 -6.38 9.86 3.50
C VAL A 337 -6.86 10.90 4.52
N SER A 338 -7.76 10.54 5.42
CA SER A 338 -8.25 11.43 6.49
C SER A 338 -7.14 11.79 7.49
N LEU A 339 -6.35 10.81 7.94
CA LEU A 339 -5.21 11.04 8.82
C LEU A 339 -4.16 11.94 8.17
N ALA A 340 -3.87 11.73 6.89
CA ALA A 340 -2.95 12.58 6.13
C ALA A 340 -3.43 14.04 6.09
N CYS A 341 -4.72 14.28 5.89
CA CYS A 341 -5.28 15.63 5.94
C CYS A 341 -5.22 16.23 7.36
N ILE A 342 -5.67 15.50 8.37
CA ILE A 342 -5.86 16.01 9.73
C ILE A 342 -4.51 16.16 10.46
N LYS A 343 -3.65 15.16 10.36
CA LYS A 343 -2.40 15.07 11.15
C LYS A 343 -1.17 15.54 10.39
N MET A 344 -1.15 15.38 9.07
CA MET A 344 0.04 15.67 8.25
C MET A 344 -0.16 16.93 7.38
N ARG A 345 -1.32 17.60 7.51
CA ARG A 345 -1.68 18.84 6.79
C ARG A 345 -1.61 18.73 5.26
N MET A 346 -1.91 17.56 4.74
CA MET A 346 -2.10 17.40 3.29
C MET A 346 -3.48 17.93 2.89
N THR A 347 -3.56 18.57 1.73
CA THR A 347 -4.87 18.90 1.16
C THR A 347 -5.57 17.62 0.72
N PRO A 348 -6.91 17.62 0.58
CA PRO A 348 -7.62 16.46 0.04
C PRO A 348 -7.09 15.98 -1.32
N ALA A 349 -6.73 16.92 -2.21
CA ALA A 349 -6.15 16.59 -3.51
C ALA A 349 -4.79 15.90 -3.39
N GLU A 350 -3.90 16.42 -2.55
CA GLU A 350 -2.59 15.81 -2.28
C GLU A 350 -2.73 14.40 -1.71
N ALA A 351 -3.63 14.21 -0.74
CA ALA A 351 -3.83 12.92 -0.10
C ALA A 351 -4.47 11.88 -1.04
N ILE A 352 -5.42 12.30 -1.90
CA ILE A 352 -6.02 11.41 -2.91
C ILE A 352 -4.98 11.01 -3.96
N ASN A 353 -4.20 11.95 -4.51
CA ASN A 353 -3.11 11.63 -5.43
C ASN A 353 -2.07 10.68 -4.80
N ALA A 354 -1.76 10.87 -3.51
CA ALA A 354 -0.84 10.02 -2.77
C ALA A 354 -1.38 8.58 -2.58
N ALA A 355 -2.69 8.43 -2.38
CA ALA A 355 -3.36 7.14 -2.18
C ALA A 355 -3.79 6.44 -3.48
N THR A 356 -3.64 7.10 -4.64
CA THR A 356 -4.04 6.57 -5.95
C THR A 356 -2.86 6.51 -6.92
N LEU A 357 -2.56 7.57 -7.67
CA LEU A 357 -1.53 7.57 -8.70
C LEU A 357 -0.12 7.32 -8.13
N ASN A 358 0.25 8.00 -7.04
CA ASN A 358 1.55 7.81 -6.43
C ASN A 358 1.65 6.46 -5.69
N GLY A 359 0.58 5.96 -5.08
CA GLY A 359 0.50 4.60 -4.55
C GLY A 359 0.69 3.55 -5.64
N ALA A 360 0.06 3.74 -6.81
CA ALA A 360 0.29 2.88 -7.97
C ALA A 360 1.76 2.93 -8.44
N TYR A 361 2.39 4.11 -8.43
CA TYR A 361 3.82 4.24 -8.75
C TYR A 361 4.70 3.45 -7.78
N ALA A 362 4.43 3.53 -6.49
CA ALA A 362 5.17 2.80 -5.45
C ALA A 362 5.09 1.27 -5.59
N MET A 363 4.15 0.77 -6.41
CA MET A 363 4.02 -0.65 -6.78
C MET A 363 4.46 -0.97 -8.22
N GLY A 364 4.98 0.03 -8.98
CA GLY A 364 5.30 -0.15 -10.39
C GLY A 364 4.07 -0.38 -11.28
N LEU A 365 2.90 0.15 -10.89
CA LEU A 365 1.61 -0.08 -11.56
C LEU A 365 1.00 1.19 -12.18
N SER A 366 1.64 2.34 -12.07
CA SER A 366 1.03 3.63 -12.46
C SER A 366 0.76 3.81 -13.96
N SER A 367 1.38 3.00 -14.82
CA SER A 367 1.03 2.94 -16.25
C SER A 367 -0.36 2.36 -16.51
N GLU A 368 -0.87 1.53 -15.58
CA GLU A 368 -2.12 0.79 -15.74
C GLU A 368 -3.22 1.21 -14.74
N TYR A 369 -2.84 1.82 -13.60
CA TYR A 369 -3.73 2.10 -12.47
C TYR A 369 -3.52 3.51 -11.90
N GLY A 370 -4.35 3.91 -10.94
CA GLY A 370 -4.17 5.07 -10.08
C GLY A 370 -4.71 6.39 -10.63
N SER A 371 -5.23 6.43 -11.87
CA SER A 371 -5.91 7.60 -12.44
C SER A 371 -7.02 7.17 -13.40
N ILE A 372 -7.97 8.07 -13.66
CA ILE A 372 -8.99 7.90 -14.70
C ILE A 372 -8.40 8.40 -16.01
N THR A 373 -7.90 7.45 -16.81
CA THR A 373 -7.18 7.71 -18.06
C THR A 373 -7.63 6.69 -19.10
N VAL A 374 -7.93 7.12 -20.30
CA VAL A 374 -8.27 6.20 -21.41
C VAL A 374 -7.14 5.19 -21.63
N GLY A 375 -7.51 3.92 -21.72
CA GLY A 375 -6.58 2.80 -21.87
C GLY A 375 -6.08 2.18 -20.57
N LYS A 376 -6.18 2.84 -19.41
CA LYS A 376 -5.89 2.24 -18.10
C LYS A 376 -7.00 1.28 -17.66
N LYS A 377 -6.71 0.43 -16.70
CA LYS A 377 -7.68 -0.51 -16.12
C LYS A 377 -8.86 0.24 -15.50
N ALA A 378 -10.05 -0.26 -15.74
CA ALA A 378 -11.29 0.30 -15.21
C ALA A 378 -11.47 -0.10 -13.73
N ASN A 379 -10.59 0.45 -12.88
CA ASN A 379 -10.57 0.28 -11.43
C ASN A 379 -11.00 1.60 -10.79
N PHE A 380 -12.21 1.66 -10.27
CA PHE A 380 -12.76 2.86 -9.64
C PHE A 380 -13.83 2.52 -8.61
N PHE A 381 -14.17 3.48 -7.77
CA PHE A 381 -15.33 3.37 -6.90
C PHE A 381 -16.28 4.56 -7.06
N LEU A 382 -17.55 4.32 -6.76
CA LEU A 382 -18.60 5.33 -6.67
C LEU A 382 -18.90 5.63 -5.21
N THR A 383 -19.09 6.90 -4.90
CA THR A 383 -19.56 7.32 -3.58
C THR A 383 -21.09 7.45 -3.56
N THR A 384 -21.68 7.48 -2.37
CA THR A 384 -23.00 8.11 -2.17
C THR A 384 -22.91 9.59 -2.56
N LYS A 385 -24.06 10.32 -2.62
CA LYS A 385 -24.02 11.77 -2.85
C LYS A 385 -23.21 12.47 -1.75
N ILE A 386 -22.15 13.15 -2.15
CA ILE A 386 -21.32 13.98 -1.27
C ILE A 386 -21.18 15.39 -1.87
N PRO A 387 -21.07 16.45 -1.03
CA PRO A 387 -21.11 17.83 -1.52
C PRO A 387 -19.84 18.27 -2.24
N SER A 388 -18.69 17.64 -1.97
CA SER A 388 -17.40 17.99 -2.57
C SER A 388 -16.38 16.87 -2.39
N VAL A 389 -15.28 16.93 -3.13
CA VAL A 389 -14.11 16.00 -2.99
C VAL A 389 -13.57 16.03 -1.56
N ALA A 390 -13.52 17.21 -0.93
CA ALA A 390 -13.05 17.37 0.44
C ALA A 390 -13.91 16.62 1.49
N TYR A 391 -15.16 16.30 1.16
CA TYR A 391 -16.05 15.57 2.06
C TYR A 391 -15.58 14.12 2.27
N LEU A 392 -14.87 13.53 1.30
CA LEU A 392 -14.34 12.17 1.41
C LEU A 392 -13.43 12.00 2.65
N PRO A 393 -12.36 12.79 2.85
CA PRO A 393 -11.57 12.73 4.08
C PRO A 393 -12.24 13.39 5.29
N TYR A 394 -13.11 14.38 5.11
CA TYR A 394 -13.80 15.06 6.20
C TYR A 394 -14.69 14.12 7.00
N ALA A 395 -15.51 13.32 6.33
CA ALA A 395 -16.41 12.37 6.96
C ALA A 395 -15.71 11.00 7.17
N TYR A 396 -14.64 11.00 7.96
CA TYR A 396 -13.64 9.94 8.07
C TYR A 396 -14.18 8.55 8.45
N THR A 397 -15.27 8.45 9.22
CA THR A 397 -15.89 7.15 9.58
C THR A 397 -17.13 6.80 8.75
N SER A 398 -17.71 7.76 8.01
CA SER A 398 -18.94 7.51 7.24
C SER A 398 -18.69 6.53 6.10
N PRO A 399 -19.58 5.56 5.83
CA PRO A 399 -19.47 4.60 4.74
C PRO A 399 -19.87 5.28 3.41
N LEU A 400 -19.00 6.10 2.88
CA LEU A 400 -19.28 6.89 1.66
C LEU A 400 -19.09 6.10 0.37
N ILE A 401 -18.24 5.07 0.38
CA ILE A 401 -18.00 4.21 -0.78
C ILE A 401 -19.18 3.28 -0.92
N HIS A 402 -19.86 3.36 -2.06
CA HIS A 402 -21.13 2.68 -2.30
C HIS A 402 -20.99 1.48 -3.25
N ARG A 403 -20.21 1.63 -4.31
CA ARG A 403 -19.96 0.58 -5.31
C ARG A 403 -18.50 0.60 -5.73
N VAL A 404 -17.92 -0.57 -5.93
CA VAL A 404 -16.51 -0.73 -6.34
C VAL A 404 -16.48 -1.53 -7.64
N PHE A 405 -15.67 -1.06 -8.57
CA PHE A 405 -15.48 -1.70 -9.89
C PHE A 405 -14.00 -2.01 -10.06
N LEU A 406 -13.69 -3.26 -10.34
CA LEU A 406 -12.34 -3.72 -10.64
C LEU A 406 -12.35 -4.38 -12.03
N ARG A 407 -11.46 -3.92 -12.90
CA ARG A 407 -11.37 -4.37 -14.29
C ARG A 407 -12.72 -4.29 -15.03
N GLY A 408 -13.45 -3.20 -14.79
CA GLY A 408 -14.75 -2.96 -15.43
C GLY A 408 -15.90 -3.82 -14.91
N GLN A 409 -15.72 -4.59 -13.85
CA GLN A 409 -16.75 -5.41 -13.23
C GLN A 409 -17.04 -4.95 -11.81
N GLU A 410 -18.30 -4.88 -11.44
CA GLU A 410 -18.69 -4.58 -10.07
C GLU A 410 -18.30 -5.75 -9.15
N VAL A 411 -17.62 -5.43 -8.06
CA VAL A 411 -17.24 -6.39 -7.03
C VAL A 411 -18.09 -6.16 -5.78
N LYS A 412 -18.59 -7.25 -5.23
CA LYS A 412 -19.50 -7.24 -4.09
C LYS A 412 -18.77 -7.67 -2.82
#